data_a643848ac5a1b3a361f90874ac3e9271
#
_entry.id   a643848ac5a1b3a361f90874ac3e9271
#
_cell.length_a   1.000
_cell.length_b   1.000
_cell.length_c   1.000
_cell.angle_alpha   90.00
_cell.angle_beta   90.00
_cell.angle_gamma   90.00
#
_symmetry.space_group_name_H-M   'P 1'
#
loop_
_entity.id
_entity.type
_entity.pdbx_description
1 polymer ?
#
loop_
_entity_poly.entity_id
_entity_poly.type
_entity_poly.pdbx_seq_one_letter_code
_entity_poly.pdbx_strand_id
1 'polypeptide(L)'
;MNDAVHDTGADAEKVALARREVTIDSHAMNFGPQHPAAHGVLRLVLEMDGEVVERADPHVGLLHRGTEKLIESRTYTQNTPYFDRLDYTSPMCMEHVFVLATEKLLSIEAPPRAKWIRTIFDEITRVLNHLLNITSFAMDVGALTPPLWGYEEREKLMEFYEAASGARLHANYYRHGGVSRDLPAGLTDRIWAWSEKFPSFIDDLWNLLTENRIWKQRTVDIGIMTAEQALAWGFTGPNLRASGVPWDLRRAQPYAMYEHVEFNVPVGRNGDAYDRYLVRMTEMRESVKIIRQCIEKMQPGPVKIEDRKFTPPPRGEMKRSMEALIHHFKLFTEGFHVPAGATYTAVESPKGELGVYLVADGTNRPYRCKIRCTGFSHLQALDVMTRGHMLADAVAVIGSIDLVFGEVDR
;
A
#
# COMPACT_ATOMS: atom_id res chain seq x y z
N MET A 1 41.59 10.02 63.79
CA MET A 1 40.58 9.06 63.44
C MET A 1 39.24 9.74 63.63
N ASN A 2 38.68 10.31 62.59
CA ASN A 2 37.36 10.89 62.58
C ASN A 2 36.57 10.18 61.49
N ASP A 3 35.63 9.37 61.92
CA ASP A 3 34.70 8.68 61.07
C ASP A 3 33.68 9.69 60.50
N ALA A 4 33.74 9.94 59.24
CA ALA A 4 32.71 10.64 58.51
C ALA A 4 31.54 9.68 58.25
N VAL A 5 30.50 9.78 59.06
CA VAL A 5 29.21 9.13 58.79
C VAL A 5 28.60 9.81 57.57
N HIS A 6 28.63 9.18 56.43
CA HIS A 6 27.84 9.59 55.28
C HIS A 6 26.36 9.46 55.59
N ASP A 7 25.69 10.57 55.63
CA ASP A 7 24.22 10.68 55.70
C ASP A 7 23.57 10.23 54.40
N THR A 8 23.40 8.92 54.25
CA THR A 8 22.72 8.30 53.09
C THR A 8 21.19 8.40 53.18
N GLY A 9 20.66 8.91 54.30
CA GLY A 9 19.20 9.02 54.52
C GLY A 9 18.59 10.26 53.80
N ALA A 10 19.29 11.39 53.84
CA ALA A 10 18.77 12.63 53.25
C ALA A 10 18.73 12.59 51.70
N ASP A 11 19.71 11.90 51.10
CA ASP A 11 19.74 11.74 49.64
C ASP A 11 18.71 10.74 49.13
N ALA A 12 18.43 9.70 49.89
CA ALA A 12 17.37 8.74 49.56
C ALA A 12 15.98 9.36 49.72
N GLU A 13 15.79 10.24 50.71
CA GLU A 13 14.52 10.93 50.89
C GLU A 13 14.28 12.02 49.83
N LYS A 14 15.32 12.73 49.39
CA LYS A 14 15.27 13.67 48.27
C LYS A 14 14.99 12.98 46.93
N VAL A 15 15.58 11.79 46.67
CA VAL A 15 15.30 10.98 45.50
C VAL A 15 13.88 10.41 45.55
N ALA A 16 13.37 10.03 46.75
CA ALA A 16 12.00 9.58 46.92
C ALA A 16 10.96 10.70 46.76
N LEU A 17 11.30 11.93 47.23
CA LEU A 17 10.48 13.12 47.01
C LEU A 17 10.47 13.55 45.54
N ALA A 18 11.62 13.55 44.87
CA ALA A 18 11.70 13.83 43.45
C ALA A 18 10.93 12.80 42.61
N ARG A 19 10.94 11.53 43.01
CA ARG A 19 10.10 10.50 42.38
C ARG A 19 8.60 10.65 42.67
N ARG A 20 8.22 11.28 43.80
CA ARG A 20 6.81 11.55 44.11
C ARG A 20 6.24 12.75 43.36
N GLU A 21 7.07 13.72 42.94
CA GLU A 21 6.62 14.86 42.15
C GLU A 21 6.45 14.54 40.68
N VAL A 22 6.95 13.38 40.20
CA VAL A 22 6.87 12.93 38.78
C VAL A 22 5.69 11.94 38.55
N THR A 23 4.92 11.61 39.58
CA THR A 23 3.74 10.73 39.44
C THR A 23 2.48 11.53 39.35
N ILE A 24 2.25 12.22 38.24
CA ILE A 24 1.08 13.03 38.24
C ILE A 24 0.44 13.04 36.89
N ASP A 25 -0.82 12.69 36.88
CA ASP A 25 -1.79 12.78 35.81
C ASP A 25 -1.50 11.98 34.51
N SER A 26 -0.58 11.00 34.52
CA SER A 26 -0.55 10.04 33.42
C SER A 26 -1.78 9.14 33.47
N HIS A 27 -2.57 9.14 32.44
CA HIS A 27 -3.73 8.28 32.32
C HIS A 27 -3.63 7.47 31.03
N ALA A 28 -4.09 6.20 31.09
CA ALA A 28 -4.18 5.36 29.91
C ALA A 28 -5.52 5.56 29.20
N MET A 29 -5.48 5.82 27.93
CA MET A 29 -6.66 5.99 27.09
C MET A 29 -6.66 4.99 25.94
N ASN A 30 -7.81 4.39 25.64
CA ASN A 30 -8.00 3.62 24.42
C ASN A 30 -8.48 4.53 23.29
N PHE A 31 -7.68 4.65 22.25
CA PHE A 31 -8.04 5.29 21.00
C PHE A 31 -8.45 4.20 20.00
N GLY A 32 -9.73 4.16 19.64
CA GLY A 32 -10.30 3.09 18.83
C GLY A 32 -10.53 1.76 19.59
N PRO A 33 -11.07 0.69 18.90
CA PRO A 33 -11.32 0.63 17.46
C PRO A 33 -12.50 1.46 16.94
N GLN A 34 -13.43 1.84 17.78
CA GLN A 34 -14.57 2.70 17.40
C GLN A 34 -14.15 4.18 17.47
N HIS A 35 -13.42 4.63 16.46
CA HIS A 35 -13.03 6.02 16.27
C HIS A 35 -12.86 6.29 14.78
N PRO A 36 -13.30 7.43 14.21
CA PRO A 36 -13.18 7.72 12.78
C PRO A 36 -11.74 7.60 12.27
N ALA A 37 -10.76 8.12 13.00
CA ALA A 37 -9.34 8.09 12.65
C ALA A 37 -8.64 6.76 12.99
N ALA A 38 -9.31 5.78 13.57
CA ALA A 38 -8.77 4.45 13.86
C ALA A 38 -9.02 3.44 12.73
N HIS A 39 -9.50 3.88 11.57
CA HIS A 39 -9.80 3.04 10.41
C HIS A 39 -10.74 1.85 10.72
N GLY A 40 -11.50 1.93 11.80
CA GLY A 40 -12.46 0.93 12.24
C GLY A 40 -11.90 -0.25 13.04
N VAL A 41 -10.57 -0.46 13.03
CA VAL A 41 -9.94 -1.68 13.60
C VAL A 41 -8.64 -1.42 14.38
N LEU A 42 -8.10 -0.22 14.39
CA LEU A 42 -6.95 0.11 15.23
C LEU A 42 -7.40 0.27 16.68
N ARG A 43 -6.84 -0.53 17.56
CA ARG A 43 -6.83 -0.25 19.00
C ARG A 43 -5.46 0.33 19.35
N LEU A 44 -5.42 1.59 19.73
CA LEU A 44 -4.21 2.24 20.19
C LEU A 44 -4.37 2.54 21.68
N VAL A 45 -3.47 2.01 22.49
CA VAL A 45 -3.41 2.33 23.91
C VAL A 45 -2.41 3.48 24.05
N LEU A 46 -2.90 4.63 24.50
CA LEU A 46 -2.11 5.83 24.72
C LEU A 46 -1.88 6.03 26.22
N GLU A 47 -0.64 6.24 26.61
CA GLU A 47 -0.26 6.79 27.91
C GLU A 47 -0.09 8.30 27.72
N MET A 48 -0.86 9.08 28.48
CA MET A 48 -0.99 10.52 28.31
C MET A 48 -0.57 11.26 29.56
N ASP A 49 0.19 12.35 29.40
CA ASP A 49 0.37 13.38 30.43
C ASP A 49 -0.46 14.60 30.02
N GLY A 50 -1.63 14.77 30.65
CA GLY A 50 -2.62 15.72 30.15
C GLY A 50 -3.06 15.39 28.71
N GLU A 51 -2.75 16.25 27.77
CA GLU A 51 -3.05 16.07 26.33
C GLU A 51 -1.81 15.59 25.52
N VAL A 52 -0.65 15.43 26.14
CA VAL A 52 0.59 15.00 25.49
C VAL A 52 0.73 13.49 25.56
N VAL A 53 1.10 12.90 24.43
CA VAL A 53 1.37 11.46 24.31
C VAL A 53 2.76 11.14 24.84
N GLU A 54 2.84 10.34 25.89
CA GLU A 54 4.09 9.78 26.41
C GLU A 54 4.46 8.47 25.73
N ARG A 55 3.44 7.65 25.45
CA ARG A 55 3.61 6.35 24.78
C ARG A 55 2.38 5.98 23.99
N ALA A 56 2.61 5.38 22.83
CA ALA A 56 1.58 4.85 21.96
C ALA A 56 1.84 3.37 21.67
N ASP A 57 0.94 2.49 22.13
CA ASP A 57 1.05 1.05 21.94
C ASP A 57 -0.04 0.55 20.98
N PRO A 58 0.30 0.29 19.69
CA PRO A 58 -0.67 -0.17 18.69
C PRO A 58 -0.96 -1.67 18.85
N HIS A 59 -2.23 -2.01 19.06
CA HIS A 59 -2.71 -3.38 19.10
C HIS A 59 -3.35 -3.74 17.75
N VAL A 60 -2.75 -4.70 17.06
CA VAL A 60 -3.20 -5.21 15.76
C VAL A 60 -3.86 -6.59 15.90
N GLY A 61 -4.58 -7.04 14.86
CA GLY A 61 -5.17 -8.36 14.80
C GLY A 61 -6.70 -8.38 14.74
N LEU A 62 -7.39 -7.23 14.91
CA LEU A 62 -8.85 -7.18 14.84
C LEU A 62 -9.39 -7.49 13.42
N LEU A 63 -8.56 -7.36 12.40
CA LEU A 63 -8.88 -7.73 11.01
C LEU A 63 -8.02 -8.92 10.52
N HIS A 64 -7.47 -9.72 11.45
CA HIS A 64 -6.69 -10.90 11.06
C HIS A 64 -7.62 -11.98 10.49
N ARG A 65 -7.38 -12.35 9.24
CA ARG A 65 -8.20 -13.30 8.48
C ARG A 65 -7.45 -14.61 8.18
N GLY A 66 -6.21 -14.75 8.65
CA GLY A 66 -5.37 -15.90 8.37
C GLY A 66 -5.01 -16.07 6.90
N THR A 67 -4.87 -14.96 6.15
CA THR A 67 -4.68 -14.97 4.70
C THR A 67 -3.48 -15.80 4.27
N GLU A 68 -2.33 -15.65 4.94
CA GLU A 68 -1.14 -16.43 4.63
C GLU A 68 -1.41 -17.95 4.75
N LYS A 69 -2.17 -18.37 5.76
CA LYS A 69 -2.52 -19.78 5.95
C LYS A 69 -3.57 -20.28 4.96
N LEU A 70 -4.55 -19.46 4.62
CA LEU A 70 -5.55 -19.80 3.62
C LEU A 70 -4.93 -20.01 2.24
N ILE A 71 -3.93 -19.19 1.88
CA ILE A 71 -3.19 -19.31 0.62
C ILE A 71 -2.53 -20.68 0.48
N GLU A 72 -2.01 -21.26 1.55
CA GLU A 72 -1.40 -22.61 1.55
C GLU A 72 -2.41 -23.71 1.21
N SER A 73 -3.70 -23.50 1.41
CA SER A 73 -4.77 -24.48 1.17
C SER A 73 -5.42 -24.38 -0.21
N ARG A 74 -5.13 -23.34 -0.98
CA ARG A 74 -5.77 -23.03 -2.26
C ARG A 74 -4.79 -23.11 -3.42
N THR A 75 -5.31 -23.33 -4.64
CA THR A 75 -4.48 -23.31 -5.85
C THR A 75 -3.98 -21.90 -6.15
N TYR A 76 -2.89 -21.78 -6.91
CA TYR A 76 -2.30 -20.48 -7.26
C TYR A 76 -3.33 -19.52 -7.87
N THR A 77 -4.19 -19.98 -8.78
CA THR A 77 -5.22 -19.12 -9.38
C THR A 77 -6.29 -18.69 -8.38
N GLN A 78 -6.64 -19.55 -7.40
CA GLN A 78 -7.63 -19.23 -6.37
C GLN A 78 -7.08 -18.26 -5.31
N ASN A 79 -5.78 -18.08 -5.25
CA ASN A 79 -5.13 -17.21 -4.28
C ASN A 79 -5.14 -15.73 -4.68
N THR A 80 -5.22 -15.40 -5.97
CA THR A 80 -5.23 -14.01 -6.43
C THR A 80 -6.29 -13.14 -5.73
N PRO A 81 -7.56 -13.57 -5.54
CA PRO A 81 -8.56 -12.76 -4.82
C PRO A 81 -8.24 -12.47 -3.36
N TYR A 82 -7.41 -13.26 -2.69
CA TYR A 82 -6.97 -12.94 -1.33
C TYR A 82 -6.05 -11.72 -1.30
N PHE A 83 -5.23 -11.56 -2.34
CA PHE A 83 -4.35 -10.41 -2.48
C PHE A 83 -5.12 -9.11 -2.68
N ASP A 84 -6.18 -9.10 -3.49
CA ASP A 84 -7.05 -7.92 -3.68
C ASP A 84 -7.55 -7.33 -2.36
N ARG A 85 -7.73 -8.17 -1.35
CA ARG A 85 -8.32 -7.82 -0.06
C ARG A 85 -7.29 -7.53 1.03
N LEU A 86 -6.01 -7.57 0.72
CA LEU A 86 -4.94 -7.16 1.64
C LEU A 86 -4.96 -5.64 1.80
N ASP A 87 -4.53 -4.94 0.79
CA ASP A 87 -4.74 -3.51 0.70
C ASP A 87 -5.90 -3.23 -0.27
N TYR A 88 -7.09 -3.14 0.29
CA TYR A 88 -8.31 -2.93 -0.50
C TYR A 88 -8.40 -1.54 -1.14
N THR A 89 -7.50 -0.62 -0.83
CA THR A 89 -7.38 0.68 -1.49
C THR A 89 -6.50 0.63 -2.74
N SER A 90 -5.66 -0.41 -2.86
CA SER A 90 -4.76 -0.61 -4.01
C SER A 90 -4.77 -2.05 -4.53
N PRO A 91 -5.93 -2.64 -4.89
CA PRO A 91 -6.08 -4.07 -5.14
C PRO A 91 -5.21 -4.59 -6.30
N MET A 92 -5.14 -3.89 -7.45
CA MET A 92 -4.40 -4.43 -8.59
C MET A 92 -2.89 -4.48 -8.37
N CYS A 93 -2.31 -3.57 -7.60
CA CYS A 93 -0.90 -3.69 -7.18
C CYS A 93 -0.67 -4.92 -6.30
N MET A 94 -1.65 -5.28 -5.46
CA MET A 94 -1.60 -6.49 -4.63
C MET A 94 -1.64 -7.76 -5.47
N GLU A 95 -2.51 -7.82 -6.50
CA GLU A 95 -2.52 -8.94 -7.45
C GLU A 95 -1.17 -9.07 -8.16
N HIS A 96 -0.58 -7.93 -8.57
CA HIS A 96 0.62 -7.90 -9.38
C HIS A 96 1.80 -8.61 -8.72
N VAL A 97 2.07 -8.35 -7.45
CA VAL A 97 3.21 -8.97 -6.75
C VAL A 97 3.09 -10.49 -6.68
N PHE A 98 1.89 -11.02 -6.44
CA PHE A 98 1.68 -12.47 -6.37
C PHE A 98 1.80 -13.14 -7.73
N VAL A 99 1.23 -12.51 -8.76
CA VAL A 99 1.33 -13.00 -10.13
C VAL A 99 2.79 -12.99 -10.60
N LEU A 100 3.55 -11.92 -10.36
CA LEU A 100 4.98 -11.84 -10.68
C LEU A 100 5.80 -12.91 -9.93
N ALA A 101 5.53 -13.12 -8.64
CA ALA A 101 6.23 -14.16 -7.87
C ALA A 101 5.98 -15.56 -8.45
N THR A 102 4.75 -15.86 -8.84
CA THR A 102 4.40 -17.13 -9.46
C THR A 102 5.00 -17.26 -10.87
N GLU A 103 4.94 -16.22 -11.69
CA GLU A 103 5.54 -16.18 -13.03
C GLU A 103 7.05 -16.44 -12.97
N LYS A 104 7.73 -15.88 -11.97
CA LYS A 104 9.16 -16.09 -11.75
C LYS A 104 9.49 -17.56 -11.42
N LEU A 105 8.69 -18.21 -10.57
CA LEU A 105 8.86 -19.64 -10.26
C LEU A 105 8.56 -20.54 -11.46
N LEU A 106 7.57 -20.18 -12.27
CA LEU A 106 7.21 -20.89 -13.49
C LEU A 106 8.16 -20.61 -14.66
N SER A 107 9.05 -19.62 -14.55
CA SER A 107 9.90 -19.13 -15.64
C SER A 107 9.11 -18.75 -16.89
N ILE A 108 7.94 -18.14 -16.71
CA ILE A 108 7.09 -17.63 -17.78
C ILE A 108 7.10 -16.12 -17.79
N GLU A 109 6.91 -15.54 -18.96
CA GLU A 109 6.89 -14.10 -19.15
C GLU A 109 5.59 -13.67 -19.80
N ALA A 110 4.91 -12.68 -19.20
CA ALA A 110 3.70 -12.12 -19.78
C ALA A 110 3.99 -11.36 -21.09
N PRO A 111 3.09 -11.40 -22.08
CA PRO A 111 3.26 -10.66 -23.33
C PRO A 111 3.41 -9.14 -23.10
N PRO A 112 4.13 -8.41 -23.97
CA PRO A 112 4.39 -6.99 -23.80
C PRO A 112 3.11 -6.15 -23.62
N ARG A 113 2.05 -6.43 -24.40
CA ARG A 113 0.76 -5.74 -24.26
C ARG A 113 0.16 -5.93 -22.87
N ALA A 114 0.23 -7.13 -22.30
CA ALA A 114 -0.25 -7.39 -20.94
C ALA A 114 0.56 -6.62 -19.88
N LYS A 115 1.88 -6.51 -20.07
CA LYS A 115 2.75 -5.72 -19.18
C LYS A 115 2.39 -4.23 -19.24
N TRP A 116 2.11 -3.66 -20.42
CA TRP A 116 1.63 -2.28 -20.57
C TRP A 116 0.31 -2.06 -19.84
N ILE A 117 -0.65 -2.99 -20.00
CA ILE A 117 -1.93 -2.93 -19.30
C ILE A 117 -1.74 -2.96 -17.78
N ARG A 118 -0.89 -3.86 -17.27
CA ARG A 118 -0.58 -3.92 -15.83
C ARG A 118 0.01 -2.60 -15.34
N THR A 119 0.97 -2.00 -16.07
CA THR A 119 1.58 -0.73 -15.69
C THR A 119 0.55 0.42 -15.65
N ILE A 120 -0.38 0.47 -16.62
CA ILE A 120 -1.47 1.46 -16.61
C ILE A 120 -2.33 1.32 -15.35
N PHE A 121 -2.75 0.09 -15.04
CA PHE A 121 -3.63 -0.14 -13.90
C PHE A 121 -2.91 -0.06 -12.54
N ASP A 122 -1.63 -0.34 -12.47
CA ASP A 122 -0.83 -0.07 -11.28
C ASP A 122 -0.79 1.43 -10.95
N GLU A 123 -0.63 2.29 -11.98
CA GLU A 123 -0.62 3.73 -11.77
C GLU A 123 -2.02 4.33 -11.54
N ILE A 124 -3.06 3.77 -12.16
CA ILE A 124 -4.46 4.11 -11.81
C ILE A 124 -4.73 3.74 -10.34
N THR A 125 -4.26 2.59 -9.90
CA THR A 125 -4.35 2.13 -8.50
C THR A 125 -3.61 3.07 -7.56
N ARG A 126 -2.44 3.55 -7.96
CA ARG A 126 -1.68 4.54 -7.18
C ARG A 126 -2.47 5.84 -6.99
N VAL A 127 -3.06 6.35 -8.06
CA VAL A 127 -3.90 7.55 -7.98
C VAL A 127 -5.13 7.30 -7.09
N LEU A 128 -5.81 6.15 -7.23
CA LEU A 128 -6.93 5.75 -6.38
C LEU A 128 -6.58 5.77 -4.90
N ASN A 129 -5.42 5.22 -4.55
CA ASN A 129 -4.95 5.18 -3.16
C ASN A 129 -4.59 6.57 -2.64
N HIS A 130 -3.82 7.34 -3.40
CA HIS A 130 -3.37 8.66 -2.96
C HIS A 130 -4.54 9.64 -2.81
N LEU A 131 -5.54 9.57 -3.68
CA LEU A 131 -6.78 10.35 -3.53
C LEU A 131 -7.48 10.02 -2.22
N LEU A 132 -7.63 8.72 -1.90
CA LEU A 132 -8.24 8.32 -0.64
C LEU A 132 -7.43 8.81 0.56
N ASN A 133 -6.13 8.54 0.55
CA ASN A 133 -5.26 8.90 1.67
C ASN A 133 -5.24 10.40 1.93
N ILE A 134 -4.95 11.21 0.91
CA ILE A 134 -4.83 12.66 1.06
C ILE A 134 -6.14 13.27 1.55
N THR A 135 -7.26 12.83 0.98
CA THR A 135 -8.56 13.42 1.31
C THR A 135 -9.09 12.95 2.66
N SER A 136 -8.87 11.68 3.06
CA SER A 136 -9.20 11.20 4.40
C SER A 136 -8.30 11.83 5.46
N PHE A 137 -7.01 11.99 5.18
CA PHE A 137 -6.08 12.72 6.05
C PHE A 137 -6.51 14.18 6.25
N ALA A 138 -6.97 14.85 5.18
CA ALA A 138 -7.54 16.19 5.30
C ALA A 138 -8.79 16.21 6.19
N MET A 139 -9.65 15.19 6.11
CA MET A 139 -10.82 15.02 6.99
C MET A 139 -10.40 14.82 8.45
N ASP A 140 -9.37 14.04 8.72
CA ASP A 140 -8.86 13.80 10.07
C ASP A 140 -8.34 15.10 10.73
N VAL A 141 -7.85 16.04 9.92
CA VAL A 141 -7.44 17.39 10.36
C VAL A 141 -8.62 18.35 10.44
N GLY A 142 -9.82 17.98 9.94
CA GLY A 142 -11.06 18.73 10.04
C GLY A 142 -11.59 19.31 8.71
N ALA A 143 -10.94 19.05 7.58
CA ALA A 143 -11.40 19.51 6.26
C ALA A 143 -12.37 18.50 5.64
N LEU A 144 -13.67 18.75 5.72
CA LEU A 144 -14.72 17.81 5.26
C LEU A 144 -14.99 17.82 3.76
N THR A 145 -14.58 18.85 3.04
CA THR A 145 -14.83 18.99 1.59
C THR A 145 -13.91 18.11 0.72
N PRO A 146 -12.60 17.99 0.99
CA PRO A 146 -11.68 17.20 0.17
C PRO A 146 -12.12 15.74 -0.04
N PRO A 147 -12.63 15.00 0.96
CA PRO A 147 -13.14 13.64 0.74
C PRO A 147 -14.23 13.56 -0.33
N LEU A 148 -15.17 14.48 -0.35
CA LEU A 148 -16.26 14.48 -1.32
C LEU A 148 -15.73 14.66 -2.75
N TRP A 149 -14.79 15.57 -2.94
CA TRP A 149 -14.11 15.77 -4.24
C TRP A 149 -13.27 14.56 -4.64
N GLY A 150 -12.50 14.03 -3.69
CA GLY A 150 -11.65 12.85 -3.95
C GLY A 150 -12.47 11.62 -4.32
N TYR A 151 -13.60 11.39 -3.67
CA TYR A 151 -14.47 10.26 -4.00
C TYR A 151 -15.12 10.40 -5.38
N GLU A 152 -15.44 11.60 -5.84
CA GLU A 152 -15.94 11.83 -7.19
C GLU A 152 -14.90 11.42 -8.25
N GLU A 153 -13.64 11.82 -8.06
CA GLU A 153 -12.58 11.41 -8.97
C GLU A 153 -12.27 9.91 -8.88
N ARG A 154 -12.30 9.34 -7.68
CA ARG A 154 -12.13 7.89 -7.50
C ARG A 154 -13.21 7.10 -8.22
N GLU A 155 -14.45 7.56 -8.24
CA GLU A 155 -15.55 6.91 -8.95
C GLU A 155 -15.23 6.75 -10.45
N LYS A 156 -14.72 7.81 -11.08
CA LYS A 156 -14.31 7.78 -12.50
C LYS A 156 -13.24 6.71 -12.78
N LEU A 157 -12.29 6.55 -11.86
CA LEU A 157 -11.24 5.52 -11.97
C LEU A 157 -11.77 4.10 -11.72
N MET A 158 -12.73 3.95 -10.81
CA MET A 158 -13.39 2.67 -10.54
C MET A 158 -14.24 2.20 -11.73
N GLU A 159 -14.79 3.12 -12.54
CA GLU A 159 -15.42 2.79 -13.82
C GLU A 159 -14.43 2.15 -14.81
N PHE A 160 -13.15 2.59 -14.80
CA PHE A 160 -12.12 1.94 -15.64
C PHE A 160 -11.83 0.52 -15.18
N TYR A 161 -11.79 0.29 -13.87
CA TYR A 161 -11.68 -1.04 -13.28
C TYR A 161 -12.84 -1.94 -13.72
N GLU A 162 -14.08 -1.44 -13.60
CA GLU A 162 -15.28 -2.16 -14.00
C GLU A 162 -15.27 -2.47 -15.49
N ALA A 163 -14.91 -1.51 -16.34
CA ALA A 163 -14.82 -1.73 -17.78
C ALA A 163 -13.82 -2.84 -18.16
N ALA A 164 -12.65 -2.89 -17.49
CA ALA A 164 -11.62 -3.88 -17.78
C ALA A 164 -11.91 -5.25 -17.17
N SER A 165 -12.34 -5.29 -15.89
CA SER A 165 -12.45 -6.53 -15.11
C SER A 165 -13.88 -7.02 -14.89
N GLY A 166 -14.85 -6.10 -14.87
CA GLY A 166 -16.24 -6.36 -14.47
C GLY A 166 -16.50 -6.09 -12.99
N ALA A 167 -15.47 -5.67 -12.22
CA ALA A 167 -15.59 -5.33 -10.81
C ALA A 167 -15.02 -3.94 -10.55
N ARG A 168 -15.72 -3.16 -9.70
CA ARG A 168 -15.34 -1.79 -9.38
C ARG A 168 -14.10 -1.68 -8.48
N LEU A 169 -13.82 -2.70 -7.66
CA LEU A 169 -12.75 -2.65 -6.66
C LEU A 169 -11.89 -3.91 -6.71
N HIS A 170 -12.36 -5.03 -6.20
CA HIS A 170 -11.61 -6.30 -6.17
C HIS A 170 -11.71 -6.98 -7.54
N ALA A 171 -10.78 -6.60 -8.42
CA ALA A 171 -10.87 -6.88 -9.85
C ALA A 171 -10.52 -8.31 -10.23
N ASN A 172 -9.56 -8.94 -9.52
CA ASN A 172 -8.99 -10.22 -9.89
C ASN A 172 -8.68 -10.29 -11.40
N TYR A 173 -8.04 -9.22 -11.90
CA TYR A 173 -7.84 -8.97 -13.31
C TYR A 173 -6.52 -9.54 -13.82
N TYR A 174 -5.45 -9.46 -13.03
CA TYR A 174 -4.15 -10.02 -13.40
C TYR A 174 -4.20 -11.55 -13.28
N ARG A 175 -3.54 -12.21 -14.20
CA ARG A 175 -3.47 -13.67 -14.28
C ARG A 175 -2.04 -14.10 -14.54
N HIS A 176 -1.69 -15.27 -14.09
CA HIS A 176 -0.41 -15.88 -14.41
C HIS A 176 -0.25 -15.99 -15.94
N GLY A 177 0.78 -15.33 -16.45
CA GLY A 177 1.05 -15.21 -17.89
C GLY A 177 0.27 -14.12 -18.62
N GLY A 178 -0.30 -13.12 -17.92
CA GLY A 178 -0.93 -11.97 -18.55
C GLY A 178 -2.07 -11.33 -17.77
N VAL A 179 -3.17 -10.98 -18.43
CA VAL A 179 -4.40 -10.42 -17.84
C VAL A 179 -5.62 -11.22 -18.27
N SER A 180 -6.74 -11.12 -17.56
CA SER A 180 -7.92 -11.96 -17.76
C SER A 180 -8.58 -11.75 -19.12
N ARG A 181 -8.56 -10.54 -19.64
CA ARG A 181 -9.09 -10.13 -20.96
C ARG A 181 -8.42 -8.85 -21.43
N ASP A 182 -8.47 -8.59 -22.73
CA ASP A 182 -7.98 -7.33 -23.30
C ASP A 182 -8.88 -6.16 -22.88
N LEU A 183 -8.36 -4.95 -23.04
CA LEU A 183 -9.11 -3.72 -22.81
C LEU A 183 -10.28 -3.62 -23.79
N PRO A 184 -11.48 -3.26 -23.34
CA PRO A 184 -12.58 -2.98 -24.25
C PRO A 184 -12.27 -1.79 -25.15
N ALA A 185 -12.86 -1.80 -26.35
CA ALA A 185 -12.69 -0.71 -27.30
C ALA A 185 -13.09 0.64 -26.69
N GLY A 186 -12.28 1.67 -26.91
CA GLY A 186 -12.50 3.03 -26.41
C GLY A 186 -12.13 3.24 -24.94
N LEU A 187 -11.70 2.22 -24.18
CA LEU A 187 -11.29 2.42 -22.79
C LEU A 187 -10.01 3.26 -22.71
N THR A 188 -9.05 3.01 -23.57
CA THR A 188 -7.81 3.81 -23.66
C THR A 188 -8.10 5.28 -23.91
N ASP A 189 -9.07 5.58 -24.78
CA ASP A 189 -9.46 6.96 -25.11
C ASP A 189 -10.13 7.63 -23.89
N ARG A 190 -10.94 6.88 -23.13
CA ARG A 190 -11.56 7.37 -21.88
C ARG A 190 -10.51 7.67 -20.82
N ILE A 191 -9.52 6.78 -20.64
CA ILE A 191 -8.40 6.98 -19.70
C ILE A 191 -7.57 8.19 -20.14
N TRP A 192 -7.31 8.34 -21.43
CA TRP A 192 -6.60 9.49 -21.97
C TRP A 192 -7.34 10.80 -21.67
N ALA A 193 -8.62 10.89 -22.02
CA ALA A 193 -9.45 12.07 -21.77
C ALA A 193 -9.56 12.42 -20.27
N TRP A 194 -9.60 11.41 -19.40
CA TRP A 194 -9.53 11.63 -17.96
C TRP A 194 -8.17 12.20 -17.56
N SER A 195 -7.08 11.65 -18.08
CA SER A 195 -5.72 12.09 -17.77
C SER A 195 -5.44 13.54 -18.15
N GLU A 196 -6.15 14.09 -19.16
CA GLU A 196 -6.06 15.51 -19.55
C GLU A 196 -6.72 16.44 -18.52
N LYS A 197 -7.78 16.01 -17.87
CA LYS A 197 -8.56 16.82 -16.91
C LYS A 197 -8.02 16.70 -15.49
N PHE A 198 -7.52 15.55 -15.11
CA PHE A 198 -7.12 15.24 -13.74
C PHE A 198 -6.02 16.17 -13.17
N PRO A 199 -5.03 16.66 -13.93
CA PRO A 199 -4.07 17.65 -13.41
C PRO A 199 -4.72 18.92 -12.87
N SER A 200 -5.80 19.40 -13.48
CA SER A 200 -6.55 20.56 -12.97
C SER A 200 -7.19 20.27 -11.61
N PHE A 201 -7.72 19.07 -11.41
CA PHE A 201 -8.22 18.62 -10.10
C PHE A 201 -7.11 18.60 -9.04
N ILE A 202 -5.91 18.11 -9.39
CA ILE A 202 -4.76 18.13 -8.49
C ILE A 202 -4.40 19.59 -8.13
N ASP A 203 -4.48 20.53 -9.08
CA ASP A 203 -4.21 21.94 -8.84
C ASP A 203 -5.25 22.55 -7.89
N ASP A 204 -6.52 22.21 -8.05
CA ASP A 204 -7.59 22.65 -7.16
C ASP A 204 -7.39 22.15 -5.72
N LEU A 205 -7.04 20.86 -5.57
CA LEU A 205 -6.75 20.26 -4.27
C LEU A 205 -5.47 20.85 -3.65
N TRP A 206 -4.46 21.11 -4.48
CA TRP A 206 -3.23 21.80 -4.06
C TRP A 206 -3.50 23.20 -3.52
N ASN A 207 -4.26 23.99 -4.24
CA ASN A 207 -4.63 25.35 -3.84
C ASN A 207 -5.48 25.38 -2.56
N LEU A 208 -6.32 24.37 -2.35
CA LEU A 208 -7.14 24.25 -1.16
C LEU A 208 -6.33 23.92 0.10
N LEU A 209 -5.36 23.03 -0.01
CA LEU A 209 -4.67 22.45 1.15
C LEU A 209 -3.24 23.01 1.34
N THR A 210 -2.39 23.02 0.30
CA THR A 210 -0.94 23.19 0.45
C THR A 210 -0.55 24.48 1.14
N GLU A 211 -1.16 25.60 0.76
CA GLU A 211 -0.88 26.91 1.37
C GLU A 211 -1.82 27.27 2.53
N ASN A 212 -2.75 26.38 2.87
CA ASN A 212 -3.69 26.62 3.95
C ASN A 212 -2.95 26.67 5.30
N ARG A 213 -3.17 27.75 6.05
CA ARG A 213 -2.52 27.97 7.35
C ARG A 213 -2.85 26.87 8.36
N ILE A 214 -4.10 26.41 8.41
CA ILE A 214 -4.53 25.36 9.34
C ILE A 214 -3.84 24.06 8.97
N TRP A 215 -3.82 23.71 7.69
CA TRP A 215 -3.16 22.51 7.20
C TRP A 215 -1.66 22.50 7.56
N LYS A 216 -0.95 23.60 7.30
CA LYS A 216 0.47 23.72 7.66
C LYS A 216 0.69 23.59 9.16
N GLN A 217 -0.11 24.25 9.99
CA GLN A 217 0.02 24.17 11.46
C GLN A 217 -0.25 22.78 12.02
N ARG A 218 -1.02 21.94 11.30
CA ARG A 218 -1.39 20.60 11.72
C ARG A 218 -0.51 19.51 11.10
N THR A 219 0.43 19.82 10.21
CA THR A 219 1.22 18.84 9.48
C THR A 219 2.71 19.11 9.45
N VAL A 220 3.11 20.39 9.46
CA VAL A 220 4.54 20.78 9.49
C VAL A 220 5.11 20.48 10.87
N ASP A 221 6.29 19.87 10.90
CA ASP A 221 7.01 19.45 12.10
C ASP A 221 6.27 18.39 12.96
N ILE A 222 5.22 17.76 12.42
CA ILE A 222 4.47 16.70 13.09
C ILE A 222 4.92 15.33 12.60
N GLY A 223 5.27 14.45 13.58
CA GLY A 223 5.67 13.08 13.30
C GLY A 223 6.92 12.98 12.42
N ILE A 224 7.95 13.72 12.76
CA ILE A 224 9.22 13.75 12.02
C ILE A 224 9.92 12.40 12.12
N MET A 225 10.40 11.91 10.97
CA MET A 225 11.29 10.75 10.88
C MET A 225 12.52 11.12 10.05
N THR A 226 13.69 11.03 10.65
CA THR A 226 14.95 11.22 9.92
C THR A 226 15.19 10.06 8.94
N ALA A 227 16.03 10.26 7.92
CA ALA A 227 16.36 9.21 6.96
C ALA A 227 16.92 7.94 7.64
N GLU A 228 17.80 8.13 8.65
CA GLU A 228 18.39 7.02 9.42
C GLU A 228 17.33 6.25 10.21
N GLN A 229 16.44 6.95 10.91
CA GLN A 229 15.34 6.35 11.64
C GLN A 229 14.38 5.63 10.70
N ALA A 230 14.01 6.26 9.58
CA ALA A 230 13.10 5.68 8.60
C ALA A 230 13.65 4.34 8.04
N LEU A 231 14.95 4.27 7.74
CA LEU A 231 15.61 3.04 7.31
C LEU A 231 15.65 1.99 8.44
N ALA A 232 15.98 2.39 9.67
CA ALA A 232 16.04 1.49 10.82
C ALA A 232 14.67 0.86 11.15
N TRP A 233 13.57 1.62 11.01
CA TRP A 233 12.19 1.15 11.20
C TRP A 233 11.60 0.44 9.98
N GLY A 234 12.35 0.31 8.89
CA GLY A 234 11.92 -0.38 7.66
C GLY A 234 10.85 0.37 6.86
N PHE A 235 10.90 1.69 6.89
CA PHE A 235 10.04 2.54 6.07
C PHE A 235 10.35 2.34 4.59
N THR A 236 9.32 2.44 3.77
CA THR A 236 9.42 2.35 2.30
C THR A 236 8.39 3.29 1.66
N GLY A 237 8.51 3.47 0.34
CA GLY A 237 7.56 4.27 -0.43
C GLY A 237 7.53 5.75 -0.07
N PRO A 238 6.37 6.39 -0.17
CA PRO A 238 6.22 7.83 0.11
C PRO A 238 6.71 8.24 1.49
N ASN A 239 6.54 7.37 2.51
CA ASN A 239 6.98 7.66 3.87
C ASN A 239 8.51 7.73 3.99
N LEU A 240 9.24 6.85 3.29
CA LEU A 240 10.71 6.90 3.23
C LEU A 240 11.19 8.06 2.36
N ARG A 241 10.55 8.30 1.23
CA ARG A 241 10.89 9.40 0.32
C ARG A 241 10.67 10.76 0.97
N ALA A 242 9.66 10.91 1.82
CA ALA A 242 9.47 12.14 2.61
C ALA A 242 10.66 12.45 3.54
N SER A 243 11.33 11.41 4.04
CA SER A 243 12.55 11.53 4.87
C SER A 243 13.85 11.79 4.06
N GLY A 244 13.76 12.05 2.75
CA GLY A 244 14.90 12.42 1.92
C GLY A 244 15.61 11.27 1.21
N VAL A 245 15.12 10.03 1.27
CA VAL A 245 15.73 8.87 0.62
C VAL A 245 15.06 8.59 -0.72
N PRO A 246 15.76 8.71 -1.86
CA PRO A 246 15.18 8.55 -3.21
C PRO A 246 15.05 7.06 -3.61
N TRP A 247 14.42 6.25 -2.77
CA TRP A 247 14.23 4.83 -3.04
C TRP A 247 12.86 4.56 -3.66
N ASP A 248 12.86 3.96 -4.83
CA ASP A 248 11.64 3.56 -5.57
C ASP A 248 11.94 2.31 -6.39
N LEU A 249 11.20 1.22 -6.15
CA LEU A 249 11.41 -0.05 -6.84
C LEU A 249 11.15 0.03 -8.34
N ARG A 250 10.29 0.95 -8.78
CA ARG A 250 10.03 1.18 -10.22
C ARG A 250 11.28 1.65 -10.97
N ARG A 251 12.27 2.22 -10.25
CA ARG A 251 13.58 2.64 -10.76
C ARG A 251 14.71 1.69 -10.37
N ALA A 252 14.74 1.25 -9.10
CA ALA A 252 15.85 0.43 -8.58
C ALA A 252 15.78 -1.03 -9.08
N GLN A 253 14.59 -1.59 -9.23
CA GLN A 253 14.33 -2.94 -9.76
C GLN A 253 13.11 -2.91 -10.67
N PRO A 254 13.20 -2.35 -11.88
CA PRO A 254 12.08 -2.20 -12.78
C PRO A 254 11.37 -3.52 -13.05
N TYR A 255 10.05 -3.49 -13.02
CA TYR A 255 9.17 -4.60 -13.36
C TYR A 255 8.14 -4.15 -14.40
N ALA A 256 7.42 -5.09 -15.02
CA ALA A 256 6.48 -4.82 -16.10
C ALA A 256 7.09 -3.93 -17.19
N MET A 257 6.61 -2.69 -17.38
CA MET A 257 7.09 -1.75 -18.39
C MET A 257 7.70 -0.46 -17.79
N TYR A 258 8.00 -0.44 -16.49
CA TYR A 258 8.57 0.76 -15.86
C TYR A 258 9.95 1.16 -16.41
N GLU A 259 10.72 0.22 -16.96
CA GLU A 259 11.99 0.51 -17.64
C GLU A 259 11.82 1.38 -18.88
N HIS A 260 10.64 1.31 -19.52
CA HIS A 260 10.35 2.00 -20.78
C HIS A 260 9.62 3.33 -20.62
N VAL A 261 9.38 3.79 -19.38
CA VAL A 261 8.69 5.04 -19.10
C VAL A 261 9.57 6.00 -18.31
N GLU A 262 9.37 7.28 -18.55
CA GLU A 262 10.10 8.34 -17.86
C GLU A 262 9.20 9.00 -16.82
N PHE A 263 9.71 9.09 -15.60
CA PHE A 263 9.06 9.78 -14.49
C PHE A 263 10.10 10.21 -13.46
N ASN A 264 9.76 11.17 -12.63
CA ASN A 264 10.59 11.60 -11.52
C ASN A 264 10.15 10.92 -10.22
N VAL A 265 11.11 10.65 -9.35
CA VAL A 265 10.84 10.16 -7.99
C VAL A 265 10.79 11.37 -7.07
N PRO A 266 9.62 11.76 -6.54
CA PRO A 266 9.52 12.88 -5.62
C PRO A 266 10.16 12.53 -4.27
N VAL A 267 10.91 13.49 -3.71
CA VAL A 267 11.65 13.32 -2.45
C VAL A 267 11.42 14.55 -1.59
N GLY A 268 11.01 14.32 -0.34
CA GLY A 268 10.90 15.35 0.70
C GLY A 268 12.24 15.68 1.36
N ARG A 269 12.20 16.46 2.43
CA ARG A 269 13.39 16.89 3.15
C ARG A 269 13.29 16.75 4.66
N ASN A 270 12.11 17.06 5.22
CA ASN A 270 11.92 17.18 6.66
C ASN A 270 11.42 15.86 7.29
N GLY A 271 10.85 14.96 6.51
CA GLY A 271 10.31 13.69 7.01
C GLY A 271 9.09 13.83 7.91
N ASP A 272 8.37 14.94 7.83
CA ASP A 272 7.16 15.23 8.59
C ASP A 272 5.88 14.81 7.83
N ALA A 273 4.72 15.00 8.45
CA ALA A 273 3.43 14.69 7.85
C ALA A 273 3.15 15.56 6.61
N TYR A 274 3.65 16.78 6.57
CA TYR A 274 3.52 17.69 5.44
C TYR A 274 4.30 17.19 4.22
N ASP A 275 5.55 16.78 4.40
CA ASP A 275 6.36 16.23 3.33
C ASP A 275 5.79 14.91 2.79
N ARG A 276 5.23 14.03 3.65
CA ARG A 276 4.52 12.83 3.22
C ARG A 276 3.31 13.16 2.34
N TYR A 277 2.58 14.22 2.67
CA TYR A 277 1.50 14.74 1.84
C TYR A 277 2.01 15.27 0.49
N LEU A 278 3.05 16.11 0.48
CA LEU A 278 3.62 16.68 -0.74
C LEU A 278 4.16 15.62 -1.71
N VAL A 279 4.81 14.58 -1.20
CA VAL A 279 5.30 13.45 -1.99
C VAL A 279 4.13 12.77 -2.72
N ARG A 280 3.03 12.45 -2.02
CA ARG A 280 1.86 11.80 -2.63
C ARG A 280 1.16 12.69 -3.66
N MET A 281 1.05 14.00 -3.40
CA MET A 281 0.51 14.96 -4.38
C MET A 281 1.32 14.98 -5.66
N THR A 282 2.65 14.95 -5.54
CA THR A 282 3.55 14.94 -6.69
C THR A 282 3.51 13.60 -7.42
N GLU A 283 3.42 12.48 -6.68
CA GLU A 283 3.29 11.14 -7.27
C GLU A 283 2.06 11.00 -8.15
N MET A 284 0.93 11.58 -7.77
CA MET A 284 -0.26 11.57 -8.65
C MET A 284 0.00 12.23 -10.00
N ARG A 285 0.77 13.32 -10.04
CA ARG A 285 1.15 13.99 -11.30
C ARG A 285 2.08 13.09 -12.14
N GLU A 286 3.04 12.44 -11.51
CA GLU A 286 3.94 11.52 -12.21
C GLU A 286 3.19 10.27 -12.71
N SER A 287 2.23 9.74 -11.94
CA SER A 287 1.37 8.63 -12.37
C SER A 287 0.59 8.95 -13.65
N VAL A 288 0.05 10.17 -13.77
CA VAL A 288 -0.61 10.61 -15.00
C VAL A 288 0.36 10.62 -16.20
N LYS A 289 1.60 11.07 -16.00
CA LYS A 289 2.62 11.04 -17.07
C LYS A 289 2.95 9.61 -17.49
N ILE A 290 3.06 8.68 -16.54
CA ILE A 290 3.31 7.27 -16.83
C ILE A 290 2.14 6.68 -17.62
N ILE A 291 0.89 6.90 -17.19
CA ILE A 291 -0.32 6.40 -17.86
C ILE A 291 -0.35 6.84 -19.33
N ARG A 292 -0.09 8.13 -19.59
CA ARG A 292 -0.06 8.67 -20.96
C ARG A 292 1.00 7.99 -21.83
N GLN A 293 2.22 7.89 -21.33
CA GLN A 293 3.31 7.20 -22.03
C GLN A 293 2.99 5.73 -22.30
N CYS A 294 2.35 5.05 -21.35
CA CYS A 294 1.93 3.66 -21.55
C CYS A 294 0.90 3.52 -22.67
N ILE A 295 -0.10 4.42 -22.73
CA ILE A 295 -1.11 4.40 -23.78
C ILE A 295 -0.47 4.66 -25.15
N GLU A 296 0.44 5.63 -25.26
CA GLU A 296 1.14 5.97 -26.50
C GLU A 296 2.06 4.85 -27.01
N LYS A 297 2.75 4.17 -26.10
CA LYS A 297 3.75 3.14 -26.43
C LYS A 297 3.16 1.74 -26.57
N MET A 298 1.95 1.52 -26.07
CA MET A 298 1.31 0.20 -26.08
C MET A 298 0.95 -0.27 -27.49
N GLN A 299 1.57 -1.38 -27.91
CA GLN A 299 1.30 -1.99 -29.22
C GLN A 299 0.17 -3.03 -29.14
N PRO A 300 -0.55 -3.26 -30.25
CA PRO A 300 -1.45 -4.40 -30.38
C PRO A 300 -0.70 -5.73 -30.20
N GLY A 301 -1.38 -6.72 -29.62
CA GLY A 301 -0.76 -8.03 -29.41
C GLY A 301 -1.56 -8.90 -28.44
N PRO A 302 -1.08 -10.11 -28.15
CA PRO A 302 -1.71 -10.99 -27.18
C PRO A 302 -1.62 -10.40 -25.76
N VAL A 303 -2.63 -10.71 -24.96
CA VAL A 303 -2.71 -10.30 -23.53
C VAL A 303 -2.50 -11.46 -22.58
N LYS A 304 -2.25 -12.66 -23.11
CA LYS A 304 -1.96 -13.89 -22.36
C LYS A 304 -0.95 -14.71 -23.13
N ILE A 305 -0.18 -15.51 -22.40
CA ILE A 305 0.63 -16.56 -23.03
C ILE A 305 -0.27 -17.61 -23.68
N GLU A 306 0.24 -18.26 -24.72
CA GLU A 306 -0.53 -19.26 -25.47
C GLU A 306 -0.50 -20.66 -24.84
N ASP A 307 0.31 -20.87 -23.81
CA ASP A 307 0.41 -22.17 -23.13
C ASP A 307 -0.88 -22.48 -22.37
N ARG A 308 -1.60 -23.52 -22.84
CA ARG A 308 -2.88 -23.98 -22.29
C ARG A 308 -2.74 -24.66 -20.91
N LYS A 309 -1.54 -24.91 -20.44
CA LYS A 309 -1.30 -25.39 -19.07
C LYS A 309 -1.54 -24.31 -18.04
N PHE A 310 -1.34 -23.04 -18.40
CA PHE A 310 -1.47 -21.88 -17.51
C PHE A 310 -2.65 -20.99 -17.85
N THR A 311 -3.04 -20.93 -19.13
CA THR A 311 -4.13 -20.08 -19.61
C THR A 311 -5.28 -20.88 -20.19
N PRO A 312 -6.54 -20.56 -19.85
CA PRO A 312 -7.68 -21.32 -20.37
C PRO A 312 -7.81 -21.13 -21.88
N PRO A 313 -8.11 -22.21 -22.61
CA PRO A 313 -8.36 -22.15 -24.05
C PRO A 313 -9.63 -21.35 -24.37
N PRO A 314 -9.73 -20.74 -25.57
CA PRO A 314 -10.97 -20.13 -26.04
C PRO A 314 -12.15 -21.10 -26.04
N ARG A 315 -13.34 -20.61 -25.68
CA ARG A 315 -14.56 -21.46 -25.61
C ARG A 315 -14.87 -22.23 -26.89
N GLY A 316 -14.58 -21.62 -28.07
CA GLY A 316 -14.80 -22.28 -29.36
C GLY A 316 -13.83 -23.42 -29.60
N GLU A 317 -12.60 -23.34 -29.12
CA GLU A 317 -11.58 -24.38 -29.23
C GLU A 317 -11.94 -25.61 -28.41
N MET A 318 -12.45 -25.44 -27.18
CA MET A 318 -12.90 -26.53 -26.31
C MET A 318 -13.97 -27.39 -26.94
N LYS A 319 -14.78 -26.88 -27.89
CA LYS A 319 -15.82 -27.63 -28.58
C LYS A 319 -15.28 -28.43 -29.75
N ARG A 320 -14.04 -28.20 -30.19
CA ARG A 320 -13.47 -28.82 -31.40
C ARG A 320 -12.21 -29.63 -31.13
N SER A 321 -11.53 -29.41 -30.03
CA SER A 321 -10.29 -30.07 -29.63
C SER A 321 -10.47 -30.76 -28.28
N MET A 322 -10.20 -32.06 -28.23
CA MET A 322 -10.22 -32.86 -27.01
C MET A 322 -9.13 -32.38 -26.05
N GLU A 323 -7.96 -32.00 -26.53
CA GLU A 323 -6.85 -31.51 -25.74
C GLU A 323 -7.20 -30.18 -25.06
N ALA A 324 -7.83 -29.24 -25.77
CA ALA A 324 -8.30 -28.00 -25.22
C ALA A 324 -9.35 -28.23 -24.11
N LEU A 325 -10.24 -29.18 -24.29
CA LEU A 325 -11.24 -29.57 -23.27
C LEU A 325 -10.54 -30.12 -22.01
N ILE A 326 -9.56 -31.00 -22.19
CA ILE A 326 -8.79 -31.60 -21.08
C ILE A 326 -8.03 -30.52 -20.34
N HIS A 327 -7.32 -29.63 -21.02
CA HIS A 327 -6.60 -28.52 -20.40
C HIS A 327 -7.54 -27.60 -19.62
N HIS A 328 -8.68 -27.24 -20.17
CA HIS A 328 -9.69 -26.47 -19.48
C HIS A 328 -10.17 -27.18 -18.20
N PHE A 329 -10.54 -28.44 -18.30
CA PHE A 329 -11.03 -29.25 -17.17
C PHE A 329 -9.96 -29.30 -16.05
N LYS A 330 -8.71 -29.66 -16.39
CA LYS A 330 -7.63 -29.76 -15.42
C LYS A 330 -7.28 -28.40 -14.79
N LEU A 331 -7.25 -27.32 -15.56
CA LEU A 331 -6.93 -25.99 -15.05
C LEU A 331 -7.94 -25.51 -14.01
N PHE A 332 -9.23 -25.80 -14.19
CA PHE A 332 -10.30 -25.37 -13.27
C PHE A 332 -10.56 -26.35 -12.12
N THR A 333 -10.20 -27.62 -12.24
CA THR A 333 -10.39 -28.62 -11.17
C THR A 333 -9.14 -28.81 -10.31
N GLU A 334 -7.98 -28.98 -10.94
CA GLU A 334 -6.69 -29.26 -10.29
C GLU A 334 -5.82 -27.99 -10.17
N GLY A 335 -5.86 -27.11 -11.18
CA GLY A 335 -4.92 -26.02 -11.34
C GLY A 335 -3.60 -26.48 -11.97
N PHE A 336 -2.64 -25.56 -12.08
CA PHE A 336 -1.30 -25.85 -12.58
C PHE A 336 -0.32 -26.12 -11.42
N HIS A 337 0.70 -26.90 -11.68
CA HIS A 337 1.77 -27.20 -10.74
C HIS A 337 2.91 -26.20 -10.92
N VAL A 338 3.52 -25.78 -9.82
CA VAL A 338 4.67 -24.87 -9.80
C VAL A 338 5.90 -25.67 -9.38
N PRO A 339 7.01 -25.61 -10.13
CA PRO A 339 8.25 -26.30 -9.75
C PRO A 339 8.70 -25.97 -8.33
N ALA A 340 9.31 -26.95 -7.65
CA ALA A 340 9.85 -26.71 -6.31
C ALA A 340 10.91 -25.63 -6.33
N GLY A 341 10.79 -24.67 -5.44
CA GLY A 341 11.69 -23.53 -5.35
C GLY A 341 11.12 -22.43 -4.46
N ALA A 342 11.92 -21.39 -4.25
CA ALA A 342 11.52 -20.23 -3.47
C ALA A 342 11.92 -18.94 -4.19
N THR A 343 11.10 -17.92 -4.07
CA THR A 343 11.39 -16.59 -4.62
C THR A 343 10.87 -15.48 -3.70
N TYR A 344 11.61 -14.39 -3.67
CA TYR A 344 11.11 -13.12 -3.17
C TYR A 344 10.86 -12.20 -4.37
N THR A 345 9.71 -11.58 -4.40
CA THR A 345 9.34 -10.61 -5.41
C THR A 345 8.65 -9.44 -4.74
N ALA A 346 9.02 -8.24 -5.12
CA ALA A 346 8.45 -7.02 -4.58
C ALA A 346 8.01 -6.08 -5.70
N VAL A 347 7.01 -5.27 -5.41
CA VAL A 347 6.52 -4.18 -6.26
C VAL A 347 6.40 -2.91 -5.43
N GLU A 348 6.49 -1.76 -6.09
CA GLU A 348 6.22 -0.47 -5.47
C GLU A 348 4.71 -0.23 -5.43
N SER A 349 4.06 -0.61 -4.33
CA SER A 349 2.67 -0.26 -4.10
C SER A 349 2.55 1.24 -3.76
N PRO A 350 1.35 1.82 -3.79
CA PRO A 350 1.16 3.23 -3.41
C PRO A 350 1.66 3.57 -2.00
N LYS A 351 1.67 2.60 -1.09
CA LYS A 351 2.13 2.74 0.30
C LYS A 351 3.62 2.44 0.49
N GLY A 352 4.26 1.79 -0.50
CA GLY A 352 5.67 1.45 -0.50
C GLY A 352 5.94 0.03 -1.01
N GLU A 353 7.06 -0.56 -0.58
CA GLU A 353 7.45 -1.90 -0.98
C GLU A 353 6.49 -2.96 -0.44
N LEU A 354 5.73 -3.56 -1.34
CA LEU A 354 4.97 -4.78 -1.08
C LEU A 354 5.76 -5.98 -1.58
N GLY A 355 6.07 -6.92 -0.69
CA GLY A 355 6.86 -8.10 -1.03
C GLY A 355 6.14 -9.41 -0.73
N VAL A 356 6.39 -10.41 -1.57
CA VAL A 356 5.91 -11.78 -1.37
C VAL A 356 7.10 -12.74 -1.42
N TYR A 357 7.31 -13.46 -0.34
CA TYR A 357 8.19 -14.63 -0.32
C TYR A 357 7.34 -15.87 -0.50
N LEU A 358 7.50 -16.52 -1.66
CA LEU A 358 6.70 -17.65 -2.09
C LEU A 358 7.57 -18.89 -2.18
N VAL A 359 7.15 -19.96 -1.51
CA VAL A 359 7.79 -21.28 -1.54
C VAL A 359 6.83 -22.27 -2.20
N ALA A 360 7.32 -22.97 -3.23
CA ALA A 360 6.63 -24.03 -3.92
C ALA A 360 7.35 -25.37 -3.68
N ASP A 361 6.57 -26.44 -3.56
CA ASP A 361 7.07 -27.81 -3.33
C ASP A 361 6.86 -28.77 -4.53
N GLY A 362 6.46 -28.23 -5.67
CA GLY A 362 6.11 -29.01 -6.87
C GLY A 362 4.63 -29.31 -7.01
N THR A 363 3.80 -28.89 -6.06
CA THR A 363 2.35 -29.10 -6.08
C THR A 363 1.60 -27.95 -6.75
N ASN A 364 0.28 -28.07 -6.82
CA ASN A 364 -0.63 -27.06 -7.34
C ASN A 364 -0.99 -25.97 -6.31
N ARG A 365 -0.37 -25.99 -5.11
CA ARG A 365 -0.61 -25.08 -4.01
C ARG A 365 0.71 -24.54 -3.48
N PRO A 366 0.77 -23.31 -2.99
CA PRO A 366 1.95 -22.82 -2.29
C PRO A 366 2.21 -23.62 -1.01
N TYR A 367 3.48 -24.01 -0.78
CA TYR A 367 3.89 -24.57 0.50
C TYR A 367 3.90 -23.50 1.59
N ARG A 368 4.43 -22.31 1.25
CA ARG A 368 4.42 -21.15 2.14
C ARG A 368 4.33 -19.86 1.33
N CYS A 369 3.49 -18.96 1.79
CA CYS A 369 3.42 -17.60 1.29
C CYS A 369 3.59 -16.64 2.46
N LYS A 370 4.68 -15.87 2.47
CA LYS A 370 4.92 -14.79 3.44
C LYS A 370 4.75 -13.45 2.76
N ILE A 371 3.91 -12.62 3.33
CA ILE A 371 3.59 -11.29 2.79
C ILE A 371 4.31 -10.23 3.65
N ARG A 372 5.20 -9.47 3.01
CA ARG A 372 5.75 -8.25 3.58
C ARG A 372 4.82 -7.10 3.20
N CYS A 373 4.02 -6.67 4.12
CA CYS A 373 3.17 -5.49 3.95
C CYS A 373 3.90 -4.22 4.42
N THR A 374 3.52 -3.08 3.86
CA THR A 374 4.12 -1.79 4.17
C THR A 374 3.65 -1.24 5.50
N GLY A 375 2.34 -1.29 5.74
CA GLY A 375 1.70 -0.69 6.91
C GLY A 375 2.16 -1.28 8.24
N PHE A 376 2.55 -2.56 8.29
CA PHE A 376 2.98 -3.19 9.54
C PHE A 376 4.26 -2.57 10.11
N SER A 377 5.26 -2.30 9.26
CA SER A 377 6.49 -1.64 9.68
C SER A 377 6.26 -0.15 10.01
N HIS A 378 5.44 0.53 9.19
CA HIS A 378 5.10 1.93 9.45
C HIS A 378 4.35 2.12 10.77
N LEU A 379 3.38 1.25 11.06
CA LEU A 379 2.61 1.31 12.31
C LEU A 379 3.50 1.09 13.54
N GLN A 380 4.52 0.24 13.44
CA GLN A 380 5.43 -0.03 14.54
C GLN A 380 6.20 1.21 15.01
N ALA A 381 6.47 2.16 14.10
CA ALA A 381 7.16 3.42 14.42
C ALA A 381 6.22 4.48 15.02
N LEU A 382 4.92 4.22 15.13
CA LEU A 382 3.93 5.20 15.58
C LEU A 382 4.27 5.78 16.97
N ASP A 383 4.75 4.96 17.91
CA ASP A 383 5.17 5.42 19.23
C ASP A 383 6.25 6.51 19.14
N VAL A 384 7.27 6.26 18.35
CA VAL A 384 8.38 7.23 18.17
C VAL A 384 7.91 8.53 17.51
N MET A 385 6.96 8.42 16.56
CA MET A 385 6.44 9.56 15.80
C MET A 385 5.45 10.41 16.59
N THR A 386 4.79 9.86 17.60
CA THR A 386 3.73 10.55 18.36
C THR A 386 4.19 11.03 19.72
N ARG A 387 5.29 10.48 20.24
CA ARG A 387 5.81 10.81 21.56
C ARG A 387 6.16 12.30 21.69
N GLY A 388 5.62 12.96 22.73
CA GLY A 388 5.78 14.38 22.96
C GLY A 388 4.86 15.29 22.13
N HIS A 389 4.03 14.72 21.28
CA HIS A 389 3.00 15.43 20.53
C HIS A 389 1.63 15.35 21.23
N MET A 390 0.70 16.18 20.83
CA MET A 390 -0.66 16.16 21.35
C MET A 390 -1.49 15.00 20.74
N LEU A 391 -2.56 14.59 21.41
CA LEU A 391 -3.48 13.59 20.86
C LEU A 391 -3.97 13.91 19.44
N ALA A 392 -4.27 15.18 19.18
CA ALA A 392 -4.68 15.62 17.86
C ALA A 392 -3.60 15.43 16.80
N ASP A 393 -2.32 15.53 17.17
CA ASP A 393 -1.20 15.30 16.27
C ASP A 393 -0.98 13.81 16.02
N ALA A 394 -1.26 12.94 17.01
CA ALA A 394 -1.26 11.49 16.82
C ALA A 394 -2.23 11.07 15.71
N VAL A 395 -3.41 11.70 15.63
CA VAL A 395 -4.37 11.48 14.54
C VAL A 395 -3.77 11.89 13.19
N ALA A 396 -3.11 13.04 13.13
CA ALA A 396 -2.45 13.51 11.91
C ALA A 396 -1.31 12.57 11.48
N VAL A 397 -0.54 12.03 12.43
CA VAL A 397 0.51 11.04 12.14
C VAL A 397 -0.10 9.78 11.54
N ILE A 398 -1.16 9.21 12.15
CA ILE A 398 -1.84 8.01 11.64
C ILE A 398 -2.31 8.23 10.19
N GLY A 399 -2.99 9.34 9.91
CA GLY A 399 -3.44 9.68 8.55
C GLY A 399 -2.28 9.82 7.55
N SER A 400 -1.14 10.39 7.99
CA SER A 400 0.01 10.65 7.14
C SER A 400 0.77 9.40 6.72
N ILE A 401 0.77 8.31 7.52
CA ILE A 401 1.50 7.07 7.21
C ILE A 401 0.70 6.08 6.33
N ASP A 402 -0.55 6.40 6.03
CA ASP A 402 -1.41 5.66 5.08
C ASP A 402 -1.59 4.18 5.44
N LEU A 403 -2.22 3.91 6.58
CA LEU A 403 -2.45 2.57 7.07
C LEU A 403 -3.72 1.93 6.50
N VAL A 404 -3.62 0.67 6.07
CA VAL A 404 -4.76 -0.20 5.75
C VAL A 404 -4.61 -1.50 6.52
N PHE A 405 -5.55 -1.77 7.42
CA PHE A 405 -5.42 -2.89 8.34
C PHE A 405 -5.64 -4.26 7.68
N GLY A 406 -6.21 -4.29 6.47
CA GLY A 406 -6.29 -5.51 5.70
C GLY A 406 -4.93 -6.10 5.35
N GLU A 407 -3.93 -5.26 5.07
CA GLU A 407 -2.54 -5.70 4.85
C GLU A 407 -1.75 -5.83 6.16
N VAL A 408 -2.02 -5.00 7.15
CA VAL A 408 -1.33 -5.04 8.45
C VAL A 408 -1.63 -6.35 9.17
N ASP A 409 -2.89 -6.74 9.26
CA ASP A 409 -3.35 -7.92 9.99
C ASP A 409 -3.28 -9.22 9.15
N ARG A 410 -3.38 -9.16 7.82
CA ARG A 410 -3.31 -10.26 6.83
C ARG A 410 -4.36 -11.34 6.98
#